data_1d38fcb077a551f1837ab32f926b1534
#
_entry.id   1d38fcb077a551f1837ab32f926b1534
#
_cell.length_a   1.000
_cell.length_b   1.000
_cell.length_c   1.000
_cell.angle_alpha   90.00
_cell.angle_beta   90.00
_cell.angle_gamma   90.00
#
_symmetry.space_group_name_H-M   'P 1'
#
loop_
_entity.id
_entity.type
_entity.pdbx_description
1 polymer ?
#
loop_
_entity_poly.entity_id
_entity_poly.type
_entity_poly.pdbx_seq_one_letter_code
_entity_poly.pdbx_strand_id
1 'polypeptide(L)'
;MRLVSRIGLLVSLSLLAQAALAGAHTWDVWEVFSNASGTIQFVELKDPVGTAEDFIGGHQVQGSPSGNVYTIQNNLSGGTNNKFWLVATPAFASLPGAPVPDEIKNPGFLFATTDTSVAYVGLDTMSWAAGALPLDGVHSLQRPGIGQTPVSIVSTPTNFHGDTWAVAIPGVPGLTVAKNAADGSSLTVSFNTASCGDGNDHQILYGQKSGLPAALGGTFTLLGGACNIGTASPYTWNTVPSDSDGSGLLWFLVVGENNANKEGLWGTQTGNLERSGPGTNGSSNVCSVTNKDVGSTCGN
;
A
#
# COMPACT_ATOMS: atom_id res chain seq x y z
N MET A 1 24.85 8.01 75.77
CA MET A 1 24.20 8.95 74.91
C MET A 1 24.96 9.06 73.59
N ARG A 2 24.83 8.11 72.69
CA ARG A 2 25.37 8.12 71.30
C ARG A 2 24.91 6.87 70.52
N LEU A 3 23.59 6.75 70.28
CA LEU A 3 23.05 5.64 69.51
C LEU A 3 21.87 6.03 68.56
N VAL A 4 21.74 7.29 68.21
CA VAL A 4 20.58 7.76 67.39
C VAL A 4 21.01 8.26 66.01
N SER A 5 22.33 8.30 65.66
CA SER A 5 22.78 8.96 64.45
C SER A 5 23.11 8.03 63.24
N ARG A 6 22.77 6.72 63.29
CA ARG A 6 23.09 5.81 62.18
C ARG A 6 21.92 5.19 61.44
N ILE A 7 20.67 5.47 61.87
CA ILE A 7 19.47 4.92 61.24
C ILE A 7 18.91 5.86 60.17
N GLY A 8 19.25 7.13 60.16
CA GLY A 8 18.74 8.13 59.20
C GLY A 8 19.35 8.06 57.79
N LEU A 9 20.49 7.34 57.59
CA LEU A 9 21.20 7.35 56.30
C LEU A 9 20.85 6.15 55.40
N LEU A 10 20.13 5.14 55.92
CA LEU A 10 19.74 3.96 55.15
C LEU A 10 18.35 4.04 54.55
N VAL A 11 17.53 4.99 54.98
CA VAL A 11 16.16 5.17 54.44
C VAL A 11 16.15 6.12 53.24
N SER A 12 17.16 6.98 53.07
CA SER A 12 17.22 7.93 51.93
C SER A 12 17.83 7.36 50.65
N LEU A 13 18.35 6.12 50.68
CA LEU A 13 18.98 5.51 49.49
C LEU A 13 18.05 4.53 48.75
N SER A 14 16.90 4.22 49.33
CA SER A 14 15.90 3.33 48.69
C SER A 14 14.84 4.03 47.87
N LEU A 15 14.86 5.36 47.79
CA LEU A 15 13.92 6.17 47.00
C LEU A 15 14.49 6.65 45.63
N LEU A 16 15.72 6.27 45.25
CA LEU A 16 16.34 6.71 44.01
C LEU A 16 16.40 5.63 42.91
N ALA A 17 15.76 4.49 43.10
CA ALA A 17 15.78 3.40 42.11
C ALA A 17 14.40 3.07 41.55
N GLN A 18 13.54 4.08 41.40
CA GLN A 18 12.51 4.02 40.40
C GLN A 18 12.97 4.89 39.24
N ALA A 19 14.06 4.50 38.60
CA ALA A 19 14.24 4.82 37.20
C ALA A 19 12.98 4.31 36.52
N ALA A 20 12.17 5.22 36.01
CA ALA A 20 11.03 4.87 35.18
C ALA A 20 11.53 3.80 34.22
N LEU A 21 11.00 2.61 34.30
CA LEU A 21 11.10 1.65 33.22
C LEU A 21 10.42 2.35 32.06
N ALA A 22 11.21 3.05 31.26
CA ALA A 22 10.77 3.47 29.94
C ALA A 22 10.22 2.22 29.30
N GLY A 23 8.95 2.22 28.98
CA GLY A 23 8.21 1.06 28.56
C GLY A 23 8.03 1.03 27.06
N ALA A 24 7.24 0.08 26.62
CA ALA A 24 6.74 -0.02 25.26
C ALA A 24 5.22 -0.31 25.32
N HIS A 25 4.56 0.12 26.42
CA HIS A 25 3.23 -0.38 26.78
C HIS A 25 2.08 0.41 26.15
N THR A 26 2.34 1.59 25.58
CA THR A 26 1.31 2.46 25.01
C THR A 26 1.27 2.42 23.48
N TRP A 27 2.09 1.55 22.88
CA TRP A 27 2.05 1.32 21.44
C TRP A 27 0.90 0.41 21.05
N ASP A 28 0.05 0.90 20.16
CA ASP A 28 -1.06 0.16 19.56
C ASP A 28 -0.72 -0.24 18.13
N VAL A 29 -1.19 -1.42 17.68
CA VAL A 29 -1.24 -1.74 16.26
C VAL A 29 -2.25 -0.80 15.61
N TRP A 30 -1.78 0.07 14.74
CA TRP A 30 -2.57 1.19 14.23
C TRP A 30 -3.07 0.98 12.81
N GLU A 31 -2.18 0.57 11.90
CA GLU A 31 -2.51 0.32 10.51
C GLU A 31 -1.83 -0.96 10.02
N VAL A 32 -2.54 -1.76 9.21
CA VAL A 32 -2.01 -2.94 8.54
C VAL A 32 -2.39 -2.92 7.08
N PHE A 33 -1.43 -3.25 6.22
CA PHE A 33 -1.58 -3.23 4.78
C PHE A 33 -0.99 -4.49 4.15
N SER A 34 -1.67 -5.01 3.13
CA SER A 34 -1.14 -6.05 2.26
C SER A 34 -1.67 -5.90 0.84
N ASN A 35 -0.83 -6.17 -0.15
CA ASN A 35 -1.32 -6.44 -1.49
C ASN A 35 -1.82 -7.88 -1.63
N ALA A 36 -2.46 -8.22 -2.74
CA ALA A 36 -3.06 -9.54 -2.98
C ALA A 36 -2.06 -10.71 -2.88
N SER A 37 -0.80 -10.50 -3.27
CA SER A 37 0.24 -11.53 -3.20
C SER A 37 0.92 -11.62 -1.82
N GLY A 38 0.66 -10.69 -0.91
CA GLY A 38 1.35 -10.59 0.38
C GLY A 38 2.79 -10.08 0.30
N THR A 39 3.30 -9.77 -0.87
CA THR A 39 4.71 -9.36 -1.04
C THR A 39 4.98 -7.94 -0.59
N ILE A 40 3.99 -7.06 -0.72
CA ILE A 40 4.07 -5.67 -0.27
C ILE A 40 3.20 -5.55 0.97
N GLN A 41 3.85 -5.44 2.12
CA GLN A 41 3.17 -5.36 3.42
C GLN A 41 3.83 -4.34 4.31
N PHE A 42 3.03 -3.76 5.20
CA PHE A 42 3.53 -3.09 6.38
C PHE A 42 2.60 -3.30 7.59
N VAL A 43 3.18 -3.10 8.77
CA VAL A 43 2.48 -2.90 10.03
C VAL A 43 2.98 -1.60 10.62
N GLU A 44 2.06 -0.74 10.97
CA GLU A 44 2.33 0.52 11.66
C GLU A 44 1.85 0.40 13.10
N LEU A 45 2.72 0.74 14.03
CA LEU A 45 2.37 0.99 15.42
C LEU A 45 2.25 2.49 15.64
N LYS A 46 1.41 2.89 16.60
CA LYS A 46 1.29 4.27 17.06
C LYS A 46 1.35 4.32 18.56
N ASP A 47 2.08 5.29 19.10
CA ASP A 47 2.04 5.63 20.52
C ASP A 47 1.13 6.87 20.72
N PRO A 48 -0.17 6.68 20.99
CA PRO A 48 -1.12 7.79 21.05
C PRO A 48 -1.04 8.62 22.32
N VAL A 49 -0.44 8.08 23.39
CA VAL A 49 -0.51 8.69 24.74
C VAL A 49 0.82 8.71 25.48
N GLY A 50 1.81 7.92 25.06
CA GLY A 50 3.11 7.82 25.74
C GLY A 50 4.01 9.02 25.49
N THR A 51 5.06 9.16 26.28
CA THR A 51 6.04 10.22 26.16
C THR A 51 7.47 9.72 26.11
N ALA A 52 7.71 8.50 26.58
CA ALA A 52 9.02 7.85 26.68
C ALA A 52 8.90 6.33 26.57
N GLU A 53 8.15 5.88 25.54
CA GLU A 53 7.90 4.46 25.28
C GLU A 53 8.88 3.94 24.20
N ASP A 54 10.16 4.20 24.39
CA ASP A 54 11.24 4.02 23.41
C ASP A 54 11.93 2.64 23.50
N PHE A 55 11.62 1.80 24.50
CA PHE A 55 12.22 0.47 24.67
C PHE A 55 11.42 -0.61 23.93
N ILE A 56 11.19 -0.43 22.63
CA ILE A 56 10.43 -1.39 21.81
C ILE A 56 11.28 -2.55 21.28
N GLY A 57 12.61 -2.45 21.33
CA GLY A 57 13.52 -3.51 20.90
C GLY A 57 13.31 -4.81 21.67
N GLY A 58 13.24 -5.93 20.95
CA GLY A 58 12.94 -7.26 21.50
C GLY A 58 11.46 -7.62 21.55
N HIS A 59 10.54 -6.64 21.45
CA HIS A 59 9.12 -6.92 21.28
C HIS A 59 8.81 -7.52 19.92
N GLN A 60 7.63 -8.11 19.79
CA GLN A 60 7.25 -8.84 18.57
C GLN A 60 5.96 -8.32 17.98
N VAL A 61 5.93 -8.29 16.64
CA VAL A 61 4.71 -8.13 15.85
C VAL A 61 4.38 -9.49 15.25
N GLN A 62 3.15 -9.99 15.44
CA GLN A 62 2.76 -11.33 15.03
C GLN A 62 1.39 -11.36 14.35
N GLY A 63 1.32 -12.00 13.17
CA GLY A 63 0.08 -12.33 12.49
C GLY A 63 -0.57 -13.61 13.03
N SER A 64 -1.90 -13.68 13.04
CA SER A 64 -2.64 -14.86 13.47
C SER A 64 -3.83 -15.13 12.54
N PRO A 65 -4.07 -16.40 12.13
CA PRO A 65 -3.53 -17.65 12.66
C PRO A 65 -2.17 -18.13 12.06
N SER A 66 -1.56 -17.40 11.11
CA SER A 66 -0.34 -17.88 10.44
C SER A 66 0.86 -18.07 11.37
N GLY A 67 0.94 -17.28 12.44
CA GLY A 67 2.09 -17.27 13.34
C GLY A 67 3.34 -16.57 12.76
N ASN A 68 3.22 -15.88 11.63
CA ASN A 68 4.31 -15.05 11.12
C ASN A 68 4.71 -14.01 12.15
N VAL A 69 6.00 -13.94 12.48
CA VAL A 69 6.50 -13.06 13.55
C VAL A 69 7.67 -12.21 13.05
N TYR A 70 7.70 -10.99 13.54
CA TYR A 70 8.83 -10.09 13.43
C TYR A 70 9.26 -9.62 14.82
N THR A 71 10.54 -9.75 15.15
CA THR A 71 11.11 -9.20 16.39
C THR A 71 11.75 -7.86 16.08
N ILE A 72 11.30 -6.80 16.76
CA ILE A 72 11.84 -5.45 16.64
C ILE A 72 13.30 -5.45 17.07
N GLN A 73 14.17 -4.90 16.24
CA GLN A 73 15.62 -5.01 16.44
C GLN A 73 16.19 -3.91 17.30
N ASN A 74 15.58 -2.71 17.25
CA ASN A 74 16.17 -1.54 17.84
C ASN A 74 15.19 -0.82 18.77
N ASN A 75 15.73 -0.23 19.83
CA ASN A 75 15.01 0.78 20.60
C ASN A 75 14.94 2.08 19.83
N LEU A 76 13.94 2.88 20.14
CA LEU A 76 13.80 4.22 19.58
C LEU A 76 14.64 5.23 20.37
N SER A 77 14.81 6.40 19.84
CA SER A 77 15.45 7.52 20.53
C SER A 77 14.59 8.78 20.43
N GLY A 78 14.30 9.39 21.57
CA GLY A 78 13.49 10.59 21.65
C GLY A 78 12.06 10.35 22.12
N GLY A 79 11.27 11.42 22.17
CA GLY A 79 9.87 11.31 22.63
C GLY A 79 9.00 10.56 21.65
N THR A 80 8.08 9.75 22.18
CA THR A 80 7.23 8.85 21.39
C THR A 80 5.78 9.30 21.27
N ASN A 81 5.38 10.34 21.98
CA ASN A 81 4.00 10.85 21.99
C ASN A 81 3.49 11.17 20.58
N ASN A 82 2.38 10.55 20.19
CA ASN A 82 1.79 10.63 18.85
C ASN A 82 2.75 10.27 17.72
N LYS A 83 3.78 9.50 18.02
CA LYS A 83 4.71 8.97 17.01
C LYS A 83 4.18 7.66 16.44
N PHE A 84 4.67 7.39 15.25
CA PHE A 84 4.43 6.14 14.53
C PHE A 84 5.74 5.34 14.48
N TRP A 85 5.63 4.05 14.30
CA TRP A 85 6.75 3.18 13.97
C TRP A 85 6.30 2.19 12.90
N LEU A 86 7.07 2.12 11.83
CA LEU A 86 6.72 1.42 10.62
C LEU A 86 7.67 0.26 10.35
N VAL A 87 7.15 -0.97 10.31
CA VAL A 87 7.86 -2.12 9.76
C VAL A 87 7.23 -2.55 8.46
N ALA A 88 8.05 -2.82 7.46
CA ALA A 88 7.58 -3.18 6.14
C ALA A 88 8.41 -4.28 5.47
N THR A 89 7.88 -4.85 4.39
CA THR A 89 8.63 -5.75 3.52
C THR A 89 9.60 -4.96 2.61
N PRO A 90 10.67 -5.60 2.10
CA PRO A 90 11.58 -4.95 1.15
C PRO A 90 10.88 -4.43 -0.10
N ALA A 91 9.84 -5.12 -0.56
CA ALA A 91 9.06 -4.70 -1.71
C ALA A 91 8.30 -3.40 -1.45
N PHE A 92 7.77 -3.19 -0.23
CA PHE A 92 7.18 -1.91 0.16
C PHE A 92 8.25 -0.80 0.18
N ALA A 93 9.40 -1.04 0.83
CA ALA A 93 10.49 -0.07 0.92
C ALA A 93 11.05 0.37 -0.45
N SER A 94 10.82 -0.43 -1.49
CA SER A 94 11.25 -0.14 -2.86
C SER A 94 10.23 0.65 -3.67
N LEU A 95 9.05 0.95 -3.12
CA LEU A 95 8.01 1.70 -3.83
C LEU A 95 8.42 3.17 -3.96
N PRO A 96 8.26 3.78 -5.14
CA PRO A 96 8.53 5.20 -5.33
C PRO A 96 7.62 6.05 -4.44
N GLY A 97 8.23 6.90 -3.60
CA GLY A 97 7.51 7.79 -2.70
C GLY A 97 7.12 7.18 -1.34
N ALA A 98 7.30 5.88 -1.14
CA ALA A 98 7.05 5.27 0.16
C ALA A 98 7.98 5.87 1.24
N PRO A 99 7.49 6.09 2.47
CA PRO A 99 8.35 6.46 3.57
C PRO A 99 9.37 5.35 3.82
N VAL A 100 10.59 5.72 4.18
CA VAL A 100 11.60 4.73 4.56
C VAL A 100 11.10 4.04 5.84
N PRO A 101 10.87 2.70 5.83
CA PRO A 101 10.44 2.01 7.04
C PRO A 101 11.49 2.14 8.15
N ASP A 102 11.05 2.22 9.40
CA ASP A 102 11.94 2.21 10.54
C ASP A 102 12.68 0.87 10.66
N GLU A 103 11.99 -0.23 10.28
CA GLU A 103 12.61 -1.55 10.15
C GLU A 103 12.05 -2.33 8.97
N ILE A 104 12.84 -3.28 8.46
CA ILE A 104 12.47 -4.11 7.30
C ILE A 104 12.44 -5.59 7.70
N LYS A 105 11.31 -6.25 7.46
CA LYS A 105 11.17 -7.71 7.57
C LYS A 105 11.76 -8.39 6.34
N ASN A 106 12.94 -8.98 6.49
CA ASN A 106 13.60 -9.72 5.42
C ASN A 106 14.30 -10.99 5.98
N PRO A 107 14.04 -12.19 5.46
CA PRO A 107 13.05 -12.52 4.44
C PRO A 107 11.64 -12.77 5.01
N GLY A 108 10.64 -12.86 4.14
CA GLY A 108 9.30 -13.35 4.41
C GLY A 108 8.25 -12.26 4.62
N PHE A 109 7.08 -12.71 5.05
CA PHE A 109 5.88 -11.89 5.25
C PHE A 109 5.77 -11.45 6.71
N LEU A 110 5.18 -10.28 6.95
CA LEU A 110 4.83 -9.83 8.29
C LEU A 110 3.65 -10.64 8.86
N PHE A 111 2.67 -10.90 8.01
CA PHE A 111 1.49 -11.71 8.31
C PHE A 111 0.98 -12.37 7.02
N ALA A 112 0.11 -13.37 7.12
CA ALA A 112 -0.53 -13.95 5.94
C ALA A 112 -1.73 -13.09 5.52
N THR A 113 -2.04 -13.05 4.22
CA THR A 113 -3.24 -12.34 3.70
C THR A 113 -4.56 -12.94 4.21
N THR A 114 -4.50 -14.15 4.76
CA THR A 114 -5.63 -14.86 5.38
C THR A 114 -5.70 -14.67 6.90
N ASP A 115 -4.74 -13.96 7.50
CA ASP A 115 -4.77 -13.66 8.94
C ASP A 115 -5.95 -12.76 9.28
N THR A 116 -6.43 -12.89 10.50
CA THR A 116 -7.56 -12.11 11.04
C THR A 116 -7.14 -11.19 12.17
N SER A 117 -5.87 -11.18 12.50
CA SER A 117 -5.30 -10.23 13.46
C SER A 117 -3.80 -10.06 13.28
N VAL A 118 -3.33 -8.92 13.75
CA VAL A 118 -1.91 -8.62 14.02
C VAL A 118 -1.81 -8.13 15.45
N ALA A 119 -0.87 -8.71 16.20
CA ALA A 119 -0.61 -8.37 17.58
C ALA A 119 0.77 -7.70 17.74
N TYR A 120 0.85 -6.68 18.57
CA TYR A 120 2.04 -6.28 19.28
C TYR A 120 2.08 -7.12 20.56
N VAL A 121 2.82 -8.21 20.52
CA VAL A 121 2.66 -9.38 21.38
C VAL A 121 2.70 -9.02 22.86
N GLY A 122 1.63 -9.39 23.57
CA GLY A 122 1.48 -9.16 25.01
C GLY A 122 0.98 -7.75 25.36
N LEU A 123 0.84 -6.85 24.41
CA LEU A 123 0.49 -5.45 24.66
C LEU A 123 -0.80 -5.05 23.95
N ASP A 124 -0.89 -5.21 22.63
CA ASP A 124 -2.08 -4.86 21.86
C ASP A 124 -2.35 -5.85 20.73
N THR A 125 -3.60 -5.91 20.28
CA THR A 125 -4.01 -6.73 19.13
C THR A 125 -5.09 -6.02 18.33
N MET A 126 -4.82 -5.81 17.05
CA MET A 126 -5.81 -5.39 16.08
C MET A 126 -6.41 -6.62 15.39
N SER A 127 -7.74 -6.76 15.43
CA SER A 127 -8.45 -7.89 14.85
C SER A 127 -9.53 -7.42 13.88
N TRP A 128 -9.80 -8.26 12.86
CA TRP A 128 -10.81 -8.02 11.84
C TRP A 128 -11.53 -9.30 11.42
N ALA A 129 -12.67 -9.17 10.75
CA ALA A 129 -13.40 -10.32 10.22
C ALA A 129 -12.61 -10.99 9.07
N ALA A 130 -12.75 -12.30 8.93
CA ALA A 130 -12.13 -13.02 7.81
C ALA A 130 -12.54 -12.39 6.47
N GLY A 131 -11.55 -12.09 5.62
CA GLY A 131 -11.74 -11.45 4.32
C GLY A 131 -11.97 -9.93 4.38
N ALA A 132 -11.91 -9.30 5.55
CA ALA A 132 -12.08 -7.85 5.67
C ALA A 132 -10.78 -7.06 5.39
N LEU A 133 -9.62 -7.71 5.41
CA LEU A 133 -8.37 -7.05 5.02
C LEU A 133 -8.42 -6.70 3.54
N PRO A 134 -8.31 -5.42 3.15
CA PRO A 134 -8.22 -5.04 1.76
C PRO A 134 -6.92 -5.59 1.14
N LEU A 135 -7.05 -6.16 -0.06
CA LEU A 135 -5.92 -6.71 -0.81
C LEU A 135 -5.77 -6.01 -2.17
N ASP A 136 -6.40 -4.86 -2.31
CA ASP A 136 -6.49 -4.10 -3.56
C ASP A 136 -5.24 -3.26 -3.85
N GLY A 137 -4.29 -3.22 -2.91
CA GLY A 137 -3.06 -2.45 -3.06
C GLY A 137 -3.20 -0.94 -2.81
N VAL A 138 -4.39 -0.47 -2.43
CA VAL A 138 -4.69 0.94 -2.15
C VAL A 138 -5.13 1.13 -0.71
N HIS A 139 -6.02 0.25 -0.23
CA HIS A 139 -6.60 0.37 1.08
C HIS A 139 -5.90 -0.51 2.11
N SER A 140 -5.89 -0.03 3.33
CA SER A 140 -5.43 -0.72 4.55
C SER A 140 -6.58 -0.86 5.53
N LEU A 141 -6.34 -1.58 6.62
CA LEU A 141 -7.15 -1.50 7.83
C LEU A 141 -6.46 -0.58 8.82
N GLN A 142 -7.14 0.49 9.24
CA GLN A 142 -6.65 1.43 10.24
C GLN A 142 -7.65 1.59 11.38
N ARG A 143 -7.14 1.72 12.60
CA ARG A 143 -7.97 2.10 13.74
C ARG A 143 -8.28 3.60 13.72
N PRO A 144 -9.55 4.00 13.84
CA PRO A 144 -9.90 5.42 13.99
C PRO A 144 -9.55 5.96 15.39
N GLY A 145 -9.24 5.11 16.36
CA GLY A 145 -8.85 5.46 17.72
C GLY A 145 -8.41 4.25 18.54
N ILE A 146 -7.87 4.50 19.74
CA ILE A 146 -7.38 3.49 20.67
C ILE A 146 -8.47 2.43 20.92
N GLY A 147 -8.12 1.14 20.73
CA GLY A 147 -9.01 0.01 20.99
C GLY A 147 -10.25 -0.07 20.08
N GLN A 148 -10.39 0.80 19.09
CA GLN A 148 -11.52 0.77 18.17
C GLN A 148 -11.35 -0.30 17.08
N THR A 149 -12.49 -0.74 16.54
CA THR A 149 -12.50 -1.66 15.39
C THR A 149 -11.88 -0.98 14.18
N PRO A 150 -10.95 -1.64 13.48
CA PRO A 150 -10.35 -1.07 12.30
C PRO A 150 -11.37 -0.89 11.16
N VAL A 151 -11.15 0.13 10.36
CA VAL A 151 -11.93 0.44 9.15
C VAL A 151 -11.01 0.47 7.95
N SER A 152 -11.58 0.20 6.78
CA SER A 152 -10.83 0.33 5.52
C SER A 152 -10.69 1.82 5.16
N ILE A 153 -9.46 2.23 4.89
CA ILE A 153 -9.12 3.59 4.44
C ILE A 153 -8.14 3.50 3.26
N VAL A 154 -7.98 4.59 2.53
CA VAL A 154 -6.79 4.74 1.68
C VAL A 154 -5.56 4.72 2.58
N SER A 155 -4.64 3.82 2.30
CA SER A 155 -3.49 3.58 3.16
C SER A 155 -2.55 4.79 3.24
N THR A 156 -2.14 5.14 4.47
CA THR A 156 -1.31 6.31 4.75
C THR A 156 -0.20 6.00 5.75
N PRO A 157 0.71 5.06 5.43
CA PRO A 157 1.79 4.68 6.33
C PRO A 157 2.67 5.87 6.71
N THR A 158 3.04 5.92 7.96
CA THR A 158 3.87 6.97 8.55
C THR A 158 5.01 6.34 9.34
N ASN A 159 6.25 6.79 9.13
CA ASN A 159 7.42 6.34 9.89
C ASN A 159 7.63 7.18 11.16
N PHE A 160 8.62 6.82 11.97
CA PHE A 160 8.93 7.51 13.24
C PHE A 160 9.37 8.97 13.04
N HIS A 161 9.94 9.30 11.88
CA HIS A 161 10.30 10.69 11.55
C HIS A 161 9.09 11.54 11.17
N GLY A 162 7.95 10.92 10.85
CA GLY A 162 6.73 11.60 10.43
C GLY A 162 6.62 11.73 8.91
N ASP A 163 7.48 11.04 8.14
CA ASP A 163 7.31 10.94 6.70
C ASP A 163 6.08 10.08 6.44
N THR A 164 5.15 10.58 5.66
CA THR A 164 3.90 9.90 5.32
C THR A 164 3.68 9.87 3.83
N TRP A 165 2.94 8.88 3.39
CA TRP A 165 2.60 8.69 1.99
C TRP A 165 1.23 8.06 1.83
N ALA A 166 0.38 8.62 0.97
CA ALA A 166 -0.82 7.90 0.55
C ALA A 166 -0.39 6.79 -0.41
N VAL A 167 -0.59 5.53 0.00
CA VAL A 167 -0.18 4.39 -0.83
C VAL A 167 -0.99 4.40 -2.11
N ALA A 168 -0.33 4.75 -3.19
CA ALA A 168 -0.79 4.43 -4.53
C ALA A 168 0.24 3.47 -5.10
N ILE A 169 -0.01 2.16 -5.00
CA ILE A 169 0.85 1.18 -5.65
C ILE A 169 0.50 1.20 -7.13
N PRO A 170 1.35 1.77 -8.00
CA PRO A 170 1.07 1.76 -9.42
C PRO A 170 0.91 0.31 -9.89
N GLY A 171 -0.27 -0.05 -10.35
CA GLY A 171 -0.53 -1.33 -11.01
C GLY A 171 -0.88 -2.50 -10.10
N VAL A 172 -1.30 -2.29 -8.83
CA VAL A 172 -1.64 -3.41 -7.93
C VAL A 172 -3.11 -3.55 -7.56
N PRO A 173 -4.01 -2.63 -7.61
CA PRO A 173 -5.41 -3.00 -7.47
C PRO A 173 -5.92 -3.64 -8.75
N GLY A 174 -5.75 -4.93 -8.84
CA GLY A 174 -6.65 -5.71 -9.63
C GLY A 174 -6.37 -5.89 -11.12
N LEU A 175 -5.28 -5.37 -11.70
CA LEU A 175 -4.95 -5.78 -13.07
C LEU A 175 -4.18 -7.09 -13.04
N THR A 176 -4.89 -8.19 -13.21
CA THR A 176 -4.28 -9.50 -13.42
C THR A 176 -4.64 -10.01 -14.80
N VAL A 177 -3.74 -10.79 -15.38
CA VAL A 177 -3.88 -11.32 -16.73
C VAL A 177 -3.62 -12.81 -16.71
N ALA A 178 -4.55 -13.57 -17.26
CA ALA A 178 -4.38 -14.99 -17.52
C ALA A 178 -4.57 -15.28 -19.00
N LYS A 179 -3.75 -16.17 -19.56
CA LYS A 179 -3.91 -16.63 -20.94
C LYS A 179 -5.05 -17.64 -21.04
N ASN A 180 -5.99 -17.43 -21.96
CA ASN A 180 -7.00 -18.40 -22.33
C ASN A 180 -6.56 -19.23 -23.55
N ALA A 181 -5.73 -18.65 -24.41
CA ALA A 181 -5.12 -19.32 -25.55
C ALA A 181 -3.61 -19.36 -25.40
N ALA A 182 -2.97 -20.47 -25.80
CA ALA A 182 -1.54 -20.68 -25.65
C ALA A 182 -0.70 -19.63 -26.40
N ASP A 183 -1.19 -19.18 -27.55
CA ASP A 183 -0.57 -18.14 -28.38
C ASP A 183 -0.79 -16.71 -27.85
N GLY A 184 -1.60 -16.54 -26.80
CA GLY A 184 -1.91 -15.23 -26.25
C GLY A 184 -2.96 -14.43 -27.01
N SER A 185 -3.63 -15.02 -28.01
CA SER A 185 -4.69 -14.36 -28.78
C SER A 185 -5.97 -14.09 -27.98
N SER A 186 -6.11 -14.73 -26.82
CA SER A 186 -7.19 -14.52 -25.87
C SER A 186 -6.64 -14.45 -24.45
N LEU A 187 -7.07 -13.41 -23.70
CA LEU A 187 -6.66 -13.14 -22.33
C LEU A 187 -7.90 -12.95 -21.45
N THR A 188 -7.83 -13.41 -20.21
CA THR A 188 -8.73 -12.94 -19.14
C THR A 188 -8.04 -11.81 -18.41
N VAL A 189 -8.65 -10.63 -18.44
CA VAL A 189 -8.15 -9.40 -17.81
C VAL A 189 -9.07 -9.07 -16.64
N SER A 190 -8.52 -9.16 -15.42
CA SER A 190 -9.22 -8.74 -14.20
C SER A 190 -8.72 -7.37 -13.78
N PHE A 191 -9.63 -6.46 -13.47
CA PHE A 191 -9.30 -5.08 -13.10
C PHE A 191 -10.27 -4.57 -12.03
N ASN A 192 -9.87 -3.51 -11.32
CA ASN A 192 -10.70 -2.90 -10.31
C ASN A 192 -11.75 -1.98 -10.97
N THR A 193 -13.02 -2.29 -10.75
CA THR A 193 -14.15 -1.52 -11.29
C THR A 193 -14.62 -0.41 -10.34
N ALA A 194 -14.15 -0.41 -9.08
CA ALA A 194 -14.60 0.54 -8.06
C ALA A 194 -13.81 1.86 -8.08
N SER A 195 -12.67 1.91 -8.76
CA SER A 195 -11.79 3.08 -8.77
C SER A 195 -12.26 4.22 -9.68
N CYS A 196 -13.31 4.00 -10.46
CA CYS A 196 -13.90 5.01 -11.35
C CYS A 196 -15.30 5.39 -10.87
N GLY A 197 -15.41 6.31 -9.90
CA GLY A 197 -16.70 6.74 -9.34
C GLY A 197 -17.69 7.28 -10.37
N ASP A 198 -17.21 7.79 -11.51
CA ASP A 198 -18.02 8.31 -12.62
C ASP A 198 -17.86 7.51 -13.91
N GLY A 199 -17.08 6.41 -13.88
CA GLY A 199 -16.85 5.55 -15.04
C GLY A 199 -18.07 4.67 -15.33
N ASN A 200 -18.73 4.92 -16.46
CA ASN A 200 -19.85 4.11 -16.92
C ASN A 200 -19.40 2.91 -17.74
N ASP A 201 -18.14 2.87 -18.13
CA ASP A 201 -17.53 1.84 -18.96
C ASP A 201 -16.00 1.80 -18.79
N HIS A 202 -15.37 0.82 -19.41
CA HIS A 202 -13.92 0.70 -19.49
C HIS A 202 -13.49 0.41 -20.91
N GLN A 203 -12.22 0.68 -21.19
CA GLN A 203 -11.54 0.33 -22.44
C GLN A 203 -10.17 -0.24 -22.18
N ILE A 204 -9.68 -1.10 -23.05
CA ILE A 204 -8.29 -1.55 -23.07
C ILE A 204 -7.56 -0.77 -24.16
N LEU A 205 -6.62 0.07 -23.75
CA LEU A 205 -5.71 0.75 -24.67
C LEU A 205 -4.45 -0.09 -24.83
N TYR A 206 -3.96 -0.25 -26.05
CA TYR A 206 -2.78 -1.09 -26.29
C TYR A 206 -1.85 -0.53 -27.36
N GLY A 207 -0.60 -0.96 -27.30
CA GLY A 207 0.42 -0.58 -28.27
C GLY A 207 1.59 -1.55 -28.30
N GLN A 208 2.42 -1.39 -29.34
CA GLN A 208 3.67 -2.14 -29.50
C GLN A 208 4.79 -1.52 -28.64
N LYS A 209 5.89 -2.25 -28.45
CA LYS A 209 7.08 -1.73 -27.76
C LYS A 209 7.59 -0.43 -28.39
N SER A 210 7.57 -0.35 -29.72
CA SER A 210 7.96 0.84 -30.47
C SER A 210 7.09 2.08 -30.17
N GLY A 211 5.90 1.88 -29.63
CA GLY A 211 4.99 2.95 -29.21
C GLY A 211 5.24 3.48 -27.78
N LEU A 212 6.19 2.89 -27.04
CA LEU A 212 6.58 3.42 -25.74
C LEU A 212 7.42 4.68 -25.91
N PRO A 213 7.21 5.74 -25.10
CA PRO A 213 8.00 6.95 -25.18
C PRO A 213 9.47 6.70 -24.83
N ALA A 214 10.38 7.30 -25.57
CA ALA A 214 11.83 7.18 -25.35
C ALA A 214 12.31 7.91 -24.07
N ALA A 215 11.51 8.83 -23.53
CA ALA A 215 11.82 9.61 -22.33
C ALA A 215 10.61 9.78 -21.44
N LEU A 216 10.84 10.04 -20.14
CA LEU A 216 9.78 10.36 -19.19
C LEU A 216 8.97 11.58 -19.62
N GLY A 217 7.64 11.52 -19.46
CA GLY A 217 6.73 12.56 -19.92
C GLY A 217 6.45 12.56 -21.44
N GLY A 218 7.05 11.64 -22.17
CA GLY A 218 6.77 11.50 -23.59
C GLY A 218 5.39 10.90 -23.88
N THR A 219 4.93 11.06 -25.14
CA THR A 219 3.63 10.59 -25.59
C THR A 219 3.71 9.12 -26.00
N PHE A 220 2.74 8.32 -25.51
CA PHE A 220 2.56 6.94 -25.93
C PHE A 220 1.90 6.89 -27.32
N THR A 221 2.40 6.04 -28.20
CA THR A 221 1.75 5.74 -29.48
C THR A 221 0.93 4.46 -29.33
N LEU A 222 -0.38 4.58 -29.52
CA LEU A 222 -1.31 3.47 -29.45
C LEU A 222 -1.40 2.73 -30.79
N LEU A 223 -1.54 1.42 -30.73
CA LEU A 223 -1.94 0.61 -31.88
C LEU A 223 -3.46 0.59 -32.02
N GLY A 224 -4.20 0.69 -30.90
CA GLY A 224 -5.65 0.71 -30.86
C GLY A 224 -6.22 0.57 -29.45
N GLY A 225 -7.51 0.26 -29.39
CA GLY A 225 -8.24 -0.02 -28.18
C GLY A 225 -9.31 -1.08 -28.33
N ALA A 226 -9.59 -1.85 -27.28
CA ALA A 226 -10.82 -2.64 -27.14
C ALA A 226 -11.81 -1.77 -26.37
N CYS A 227 -12.85 -1.30 -27.07
CA CYS A 227 -13.81 -0.33 -26.60
C CYS A 227 -14.99 -1.01 -25.92
N ASN A 228 -15.67 -0.29 -24.98
CA ASN A 228 -16.92 -0.73 -24.37
C ASN A 228 -16.80 -2.12 -23.74
N ILE A 229 -15.77 -2.34 -22.91
CA ILE A 229 -15.58 -3.63 -22.24
C ILE A 229 -16.48 -3.80 -21.00
N GLY A 230 -17.24 -2.76 -20.65
CA GLY A 230 -18.20 -2.75 -19.54
C GLY A 230 -17.56 -2.47 -18.20
N THR A 231 -18.37 -2.63 -17.15
CA THR A 231 -17.98 -2.44 -15.75
C THR A 231 -17.77 -3.77 -15.02
N ALA A 232 -17.90 -4.91 -15.72
CA ALA A 232 -17.70 -6.22 -15.12
C ALA A 232 -16.25 -6.69 -15.22
N SER A 233 -15.70 -7.17 -14.14
CA SER A 233 -14.38 -7.81 -14.08
C SER A 233 -14.56 -9.24 -13.53
N PRO A 234 -13.90 -10.25 -14.12
CA PRO A 234 -12.94 -10.18 -15.22
C PRO A 234 -13.60 -10.00 -16.60
N TYR A 235 -12.86 -9.42 -17.54
CA TYR A 235 -13.22 -9.31 -18.95
C TYR A 235 -12.42 -10.31 -19.78
N THR A 236 -13.06 -10.98 -20.74
CA THR A 236 -12.38 -11.87 -21.69
C THR A 236 -12.06 -11.12 -22.98
N TRP A 237 -10.80 -10.80 -23.18
CA TRP A 237 -10.30 -10.13 -24.38
C TRP A 237 -9.91 -11.17 -25.43
N ASN A 238 -10.82 -11.44 -26.38
CA ASN A 238 -10.65 -12.47 -27.42
C ASN A 238 -9.96 -12.00 -28.70
N THR A 239 -9.69 -10.70 -28.82
CA THR A 239 -9.09 -10.07 -30.01
C THR A 239 -7.77 -9.40 -29.67
N VAL A 240 -6.96 -10.06 -28.87
CA VAL A 240 -5.61 -9.54 -28.54
C VAL A 240 -4.82 -9.47 -29.84
N PRO A 241 -4.33 -8.29 -30.24
CA PRO A 241 -3.58 -8.16 -31.48
C PRO A 241 -2.22 -8.86 -31.38
N SER A 242 -1.74 -9.35 -32.51
CA SER A 242 -0.39 -9.90 -32.59
C SER A 242 0.66 -8.79 -32.53
N ASP A 243 1.87 -9.14 -32.08
CA ASP A 243 3.04 -8.30 -32.23
C ASP A 243 3.33 -8.05 -33.72
N SER A 244 3.32 -6.79 -34.13
CA SER A 244 3.58 -6.38 -35.53
C SER A 244 4.92 -5.69 -35.70
N ASP A 245 5.61 -5.32 -34.61
CA ASP A 245 6.95 -4.71 -34.69
C ASP A 245 8.09 -5.70 -34.43
N GLY A 246 7.75 -6.98 -34.23
CA GLY A 246 8.72 -8.06 -34.04
C GLY A 246 9.43 -8.02 -32.68
N SER A 247 8.96 -7.19 -31.74
CA SER A 247 9.60 -7.05 -30.42
C SER A 247 9.23 -8.15 -29.44
N GLY A 248 8.17 -8.91 -29.72
CA GLY A 248 7.58 -9.88 -28.78
C GLY A 248 6.86 -9.22 -27.60
N LEU A 249 6.59 -7.92 -27.65
CA LEU A 249 5.97 -7.15 -26.57
C LEU A 249 4.76 -6.35 -27.06
N LEU A 250 3.61 -6.65 -26.45
CA LEU A 250 2.43 -5.80 -26.48
C LEU A 250 2.21 -5.23 -25.09
N TRP A 251 2.11 -3.92 -24.96
CA TRP A 251 1.69 -3.30 -23.70
C TRP A 251 0.21 -2.91 -23.78
N PHE A 252 -0.46 -2.88 -22.64
CA PHE A 252 -1.83 -2.39 -22.56
C PHE A 252 -2.13 -1.75 -21.20
N LEU A 253 -3.18 -0.93 -21.17
CA LEU A 253 -3.76 -0.29 -20.02
C LEU A 253 -5.26 -0.56 -20.00
N VAL A 254 -5.86 -0.69 -18.82
CA VAL A 254 -7.32 -0.63 -18.66
C VAL A 254 -7.64 0.74 -18.09
N VAL A 255 -8.53 1.46 -18.77
CA VAL A 255 -8.88 2.84 -18.42
C VAL A 255 -10.39 2.97 -18.36
N GLY A 256 -10.90 3.64 -17.33
CA GLY A 256 -12.32 3.97 -17.25
C GLY A 256 -12.70 5.09 -18.24
N GLU A 257 -13.93 5.06 -18.70
CA GLU A 257 -14.49 6.11 -19.56
C GLU A 257 -15.93 6.46 -19.15
N ASN A 258 -16.37 7.66 -19.53
CA ASN A 258 -17.70 8.18 -19.17
C ASN A 258 -18.76 8.04 -20.26
N ASN A 259 -18.52 7.27 -21.32
CA ASN A 259 -19.37 7.14 -22.51
C ASN A 259 -19.72 8.46 -23.24
N ALA A 260 -18.97 9.53 -22.94
CA ALA A 260 -19.23 10.87 -23.47
C ALA A 260 -17.97 11.56 -24.00
N ASN A 261 -17.04 10.79 -24.58
CA ASN A 261 -15.76 11.23 -25.15
C ASN A 261 -14.62 11.52 -24.15
N LYS A 262 -14.76 11.19 -22.88
CA LYS A 262 -13.70 11.39 -21.87
C LYS A 262 -13.24 10.07 -21.27
N GLU A 263 -11.96 9.94 -21.09
CA GLU A 263 -11.33 8.87 -20.33
C GLU A 263 -10.67 9.42 -19.07
N GLY A 264 -10.49 8.55 -18.08
CA GLY A 264 -9.76 8.85 -16.86
C GLY A 264 -8.24 8.83 -17.05
N LEU A 265 -7.53 8.98 -15.93
CA LEU A 265 -6.06 8.96 -15.88
C LEU A 265 -5.51 7.59 -16.27
N TRP A 266 -4.33 7.59 -16.91
CA TRP A 266 -3.59 6.37 -17.26
C TRP A 266 -2.61 5.92 -16.19
N GLY A 267 -2.57 6.65 -15.10
CA GLY A 267 -1.63 6.48 -14.00
C GLY A 267 -0.29 7.14 -14.25
N THR A 268 0.42 7.34 -13.16
CA THR A 268 1.68 8.07 -13.16
C THR A 268 2.86 7.19 -13.55
N GLN A 269 3.87 7.80 -14.10
CA GLN A 269 5.20 7.23 -14.34
C GLN A 269 6.20 7.84 -13.35
N THR A 270 7.42 7.38 -13.36
CA THR A 270 8.51 7.94 -12.53
C THR A 270 8.51 9.47 -12.55
N GLY A 271 8.55 10.11 -11.37
CA GLY A 271 8.47 11.56 -11.24
C GLY A 271 7.05 12.12 -11.19
N ASN A 272 6.04 11.30 -10.89
CA ASN A 272 4.63 11.68 -10.77
C ASN A 272 4.03 12.33 -12.03
N LEU A 273 4.60 12.01 -13.19
CA LEU A 273 4.08 12.50 -14.45
C LEU A 273 2.98 11.55 -14.95
N GLU A 274 1.81 12.10 -15.28
CA GLU A 274 0.72 11.34 -15.88
C GLU A 274 1.14 10.82 -17.27
N ARG A 275 0.81 9.57 -17.59
CA ARG A 275 1.02 9.00 -18.91
C ARG A 275 0.12 9.68 -19.92
N SER A 276 0.64 9.97 -21.09
CA SER A 276 -0.07 10.76 -22.11
C SER A 276 -0.10 10.08 -23.46
N GLY A 277 -1.31 10.05 -24.04
CA GLY A 277 -1.56 9.67 -25.42
C GLY A 277 -1.55 10.87 -26.39
N PRO A 278 -1.93 10.65 -27.66
CA PRO A 278 -1.85 11.69 -28.71
C PRO A 278 -3.01 12.68 -28.70
N GLY A 279 -4.07 12.45 -27.94
CA GLY A 279 -5.27 13.29 -27.93
C GLY A 279 -5.20 14.48 -26.97
N THR A 280 -6.30 15.22 -26.86
CA THR A 280 -6.42 16.38 -25.98
C THR A 280 -6.21 16.01 -24.51
N ASN A 281 -5.46 16.80 -23.78
CA ASN A 281 -5.03 16.53 -22.41
C ASN A 281 -4.30 15.20 -22.24
N GLY A 282 -3.70 14.68 -23.33
CA GLY A 282 -3.00 13.39 -23.34
C GLY A 282 -3.92 12.18 -23.40
N SER A 283 -5.15 12.33 -23.92
CA SER A 283 -6.07 11.20 -24.14
C SER A 283 -5.60 10.23 -25.23
N SER A 284 -6.24 9.07 -25.26
CA SER A 284 -5.93 8.00 -26.23
C SER A 284 -6.23 8.37 -27.68
N ASN A 285 -7.25 9.17 -27.90
CA ASN A 285 -7.84 9.43 -29.21
C ASN A 285 -8.32 8.14 -29.93
N VAL A 286 -8.66 7.11 -29.16
CA VAL A 286 -9.31 5.87 -29.65
C VAL A 286 -10.65 5.68 -28.96
N CYS A 287 -11.45 4.74 -29.39
CA CYS A 287 -12.79 4.45 -28.82
C CYS A 287 -13.71 5.67 -28.78
N SER A 288 -13.61 6.60 -29.73
CA SER A 288 -14.34 7.89 -29.73
C SER A 288 -13.99 8.82 -28.55
N VAL A 289 -12.99 8.46 -27.76
CA VAL A 289 -12.51 9.29 -26.66
C VAL A 289 -11.49 10.30 -27.21
N THR A 290 -11.79 11.57 -27.03
CA THR A 290 -10.95 12.67 -27.55
C THR A 290 -10.33 13.54 -26.46
N ASN A 291 -10.70 13.31 -25.19
CA ASN A 291 -10.24 14.12 -24.06
C ASN A 291 -9.97 13.26 -22.84
N LYS A 292 -8.94 13.58 -22.09
CA LYS A 292 -8.65 12.98 -20.78
C LYS A 292 -9.16 13.90 -19.66
N ASP A 293 -9.85 13.33 -18.69
CA ASP A 293 -10.23 14.03 -17.48
C ASP A 293 -9.11 13.91 -16.44
N VAL A 294 -8.29 14.95 -16.34
CA VAL A 294 -7.16 15.00 -15.41
C VAL A 294 -7.57 15.37 -13.99
N GLY A 295 -8.83 15.71 -13.78
CA GLY A 295 -9.40 16.02 -12.46
C GLY A 295 -10.16 14.84 -11.84
N SER A 296 -10.38 13.75 -12.60
CA SER A 296 -11.06 12.57 -12.09
C SER A 296 -10.08 11.61 -11.44
N THR A 297 -10.52 10.95 -10.39
CA THR A 297 -9.74 9.92 -9.67
C THR A 297 -9.79 8.54 -10.35
N CYS A 298 -10.34 8.45 -11.56
CA CYS A 298 -10.33 7.23 -12.35
C CYS A 298 -8.90 6.84 -12.72
N GLY A 299 -8.42 5.75 -12.13
CA GLY A 299 -7.10 5.21 -12.46
C GLY A 299 -5.99 5.47 -11.45
N ASN A 300 -6.31 5.99 -10.27
CA ASN A 300 -5.39 6.04 -9.13
C ASN A 300 -5.60 4.86 -8.19
#